data_da074a3bb66875dc19c3163d9d3c7e66
#
_entry.id   da074a3bb66875dc19c3163d9d3c7e66
#
_cell.length_a   1.000
_cell.length_b   1.000
_cell.length_c   1.000
_cell.angle_alpha   90.00
_cell.angle_beta   90.00
_cell.angle_gamma   90.00
#
_symmetry.space_group_name_H-M   'P 1'
#
loop_
_entity.id
_entity.type
_entity.pdbx_description
1 polymer ?
#
loop_
_entity_poly.entity_id
_entity_poly.type
_entity_poly.pdbx_seq_one_letter_code
_entity_poly.pdbx_strand_id
1 'polypeptide(L)'
;GAPIPGQPRLMVDMEQARGMLHRQDASLVSIRSWPEFIGETSGYSYIKPKGDIAGARWGHAGSDATHMEDFHNPDGTMRSADDIAAMWKTWNILPEQHVAFYCGTGWRASEAFMYARAMGWQNVAVYDGGWYEWSSHPQNPVSTGERGPESAR
;
A
#
# COMPACT_ATOMS: atom_id res chain seq x y z
N GLY A 1 6.67 -20.04 4.07
CA GLY A 1 7.46 -20.84 5.00
C GLY A 1 7.82 -20.07 6.26
N ALA A 2 8.41 -20.77 7.20
CA ALA A 2 8.85 -20.14 8.45
C ALA A 2 9.94 -19.11 8.17
N PRO A 3 9.95 -17.96 8.86
CA PRO A 3 11.00 -16.97 8.66
C PRO A 3 12.35 -17.50 9.14
N ILE A 4 13.40 -17.10 8.47
CA ILE A 4 14.76 -17.41 8.90
C ILE A 4 15.06 -16.59 10.15
N PRO A 5 15.53 -17.21 11.24
CA PRO A 5 15.85 -16.46 12.45
C PRO A 5 16.82 -15.31 12.19
N GLY A 6 16.51 -14.12 12.72
CA GLY A 6 17.33 -12.93 12.55
C GLY A 6 17.07 -12.13 11.29
N GLN A 7 16.22 -12.61 10.38
CA GLN A 7 15.83 -11.86 9.18
C GLN A 7 14.46 -11.23 9.36
N PRO A 8 14.26 -9.99 8.89
CA PRO A 8 12.94 -9.36 8.92
C PRO A 8 11.97 -10.11 7.99
N ARG A 9 10.72 -10.16 8.38
CA ARG A 9 9.68 -10.74 7.56
C ARG A 9 9.33 -9.74 6.46
N LEU A 10 9.58 -10.11 5.19
CA LEU A 10 9.37 -9.24 4.03
C LEU A 10 7.97 -9.37 3.43
N MET A 11 7.21 -10.39 3.83
CA MET A 11 5.85 -10.64 3.32
C MET A 11 4.90 -10.75 4.49
N VAL A 12 3.70 -10.18 4.32
CA VAL A 12 2.60 -10.38 5.28
C VAL A 12 1.45 -11.08 4.57
N ASP A 13 0.75 -11.93 5.31
CA ASP A 13 -0.47 -12.58 4.82
C ASP A 13 -1.71 -11.74 5.17
N MET A 14 -2.90 -12.22 4.75
CA MET A 14 -4.15 -11.51 4.96
C MET A 14 -4.46 -11.30 6.44
N GLU A 15 -4.19 -12.29 7.29
CA GLU A 15 -4.43 -12.17 8.74
C GLU A 15 -3.50 -11.13 9.37
N GLN A 16 -2.24 -11.12 8.96
CA GLN A 16 -1.28 -10.11 9.42
C GLN A 16 -1.68 -8.71 8.95
N ALA A 17 -2.11 -8.59 7.69
CA ALA A 17 -2.59 -7.32 7.14
C ALA A 17 -3.81 -6.83 7.92
N ARG A 18 -4.76 -7.72 8.22
CA ARG A 18 -5.94 -7.38 9.02
C ARG A 18 -5.54 -6.87 10.40
N GLY A 19 -4.58 -7.54 11.05
CA GLY A 19 -4.08 -7.12 12.36
C GLY A 19 -3.43 -5.74 12.35
N MET A 20 -2.74 -5.39 11.26
CA MET A 20 -2.09 -4.09 11.15
C MET A 20 -3.08 -2.92 11.17
N LEU A 21 -4.31 -3.13 10.71
CA LEU A 21 -5.35 -2.10 10.70
C LEU A 21 -5.76 -1.66 12.12
N HIS A 22 -5.50 -2.49 13.12
CA HIS A 22 -5.88 -2.23 14.51
C HIS A 22 -4.71 -1.78 15.38
N ARG A 23 -3.52 -1.60 14.80
CA ARG A 23 -2.32 -1.19 15.52
C ARG A 23 -1.98 0.26 15.22
N GLN A 24 -1.64 1.02 16.27
CA GLN A 24 -1.23 2.42 16.10
C GLN A 24 0.19 2.55 15.53
N ASP A 25 1.03 1.53 15.71
CA ASP A 25 2.42 1.51 15.26
C ASP A 25 2.58 0.89 13.88
N ALA A 26 1.50 0.71 13.13
CA ALA A 26 1.53 0.06 11.83
C ALA A 26 0.71 0.83 10.79
N SER A 27 1.12 0.71 9.53
CA SER A 27 0.39 1.24 8.37
C SER A 27 0.25 0.16 7.32
N LEU A 28 -0.97 -0.15 6.93
CA LEU A 28 -1.25 -0.93 5.73
C LEU A 28 -1.47 0.09 4.61
N VAL A 29 -0.63 0.03 3.57
CA VAL A 29 -0.48 1.13 2.62
C VAL A 29 -0.89 0.68 1.22
N SER A 30 -1.90 1.36 0.68
CA SER A 30 -2.38 1.14 -0.69
C SER A 30 -1.49 1.85 -1.68
N ILE A 31 -0.87 1.08 -2.57
CA ILE A 31 -0.10 1.60 -3.71
C ILE A 31 -0.96 1.39 -4.95
N ARG A 32 -2.05 2.15 -5.01
CA ARG A 32 -3.03 2.12 -6.10
C ARG A 32 -3.33 3.55 -6.53
N SER A 33 -3.84 3.73 -7.75
CA SER A 33 -4.25 5.05 -8.21
C SER A 33 -5.39 5.59 -7.34
N TRP A 34 -5.58 6.91 -7.34
CA TRP A 34 -6.67 7.53 -6.59
C TRP A 34 -8.06 7.02 -7.03
N PRO A 35 -8.37 6.90 -8.34
CA PRO A 35 -9.64 6.32 -8.75
C PRO A 35 -9.87 4.89 -8.25
N GLU A 36 -8.82 4.07 -8.18
CA GLU A 36 -8.93 2.73 -7.59
C GLU A 36 -9.22 2.82 -6.09
N PHE A 37 -8.50 3.68 -5.38
CA PHE A 37 -8.62 3.82 -3.93
C PHE A 37 -10.01 4.27 -3.51
N ILE A 38 -10.61 5.20 -4.27
CA ILE A 38 -11.96 5.71 -3.96
C ILE A 38 -13.09 4.87 -4.57
N GLY A 39 -12.77 3.88 -5.39
CA GLY A 39 -13.76 2.94 -5.91
C GLY A 39 -14.45 3.38 -7.19
N GLU A 40 -13.87 4.27 -7.96
CA GLU A 40 -14.38 4.61 -9.30
C GLU A 40 -14.10 3.51 -10.30
N THR A 41 -13.00 2.78 -10.11
CA THR A 41 -12.60 1.66 -10.95
C THR A 41 -11.91 0.62 -10.08
N SER A 42 -11.92 -0.65 -10.51
CA SER A 42 -11.09 -1.67 -9.87
C SER A 42 -9.64 -1.61 -10.33
N GLY A 43 -9.39 -0.98 -11.48
CA GLY A 43 -8.08 -0.91 -12.11
C GLY A 43 -7.75 -2.08 -13.02
N TYR A 44 -8.51 -3.18 -12.96
CA TYR A 44 -8.23 -4.42 -13.70
C TYR A 44 -9.51 -4.99 -14.28
N SER A 45 -9.43 -5.50 -15.51
CA SER A 45 -10.58 -6.12 -16.17
C SER A 45 -11.05 -7.40 -15.47
N TYR A 46 -10.13 -8.11 -14.79
CA TYR A 46 -10.44 -9.39 -14.14
C TYR A 46 -10.74 -9.25 -12.64
N ILE A 47 -10.65 -8.04 -12.07
CA ILE A 47 -11.03 -7.77 -10.69
C ILE A 47 -12.29 -6.90 -10.72
N LYS A 48 -13.41 -7.47 -10.29
CA LYS A 48 -14.70 -6.77 -10.33
C LYS A 48 -14.93 -5.85 -9.14
N PRO A 49 -14.60 -6.24 -7.89
CA PRO A 49 -14.88 -5.37 -6.74
C PRO A 49 -14.11 -4.05 -6.83
N LYS A 50 -14.80 -2.96 -6.51
CA LYS A 50 -14.27 -1.60 -6.48
C LYS A 50 -14.14 -1.12 -5.05
N GLY A 51 -13.21 -0.20 -4.82
CA GLY A 51 -12.91 0.32 -3.49
C GLY A 51 -11.55 -0.12 -3.02
N ASP A 52 -11.32 0.01 -1.72
CA ASP A 52 -10.06 -0.39 -1.13
C ASP A 52 -10.27 -0.89 0.30
N ILE A 53 -9.21 -1.40 0.90
CA ILE A 53 -9.25 -1.93 2.26
C ILE A 53 -9.64 -0.81 3.23
N ALA A 54 -10.69 -1.02 4.01
CA ALA A 54 -11.12 -0.05 5.00
C ALA A 54 -10.03 0.13 6.06
N GLY A 55 -9.63 1.39 6.31
CA GLY A 55 -8.55 1.70 7.25
C GLY A 55 -7.16 1.74 6.65
N ALA A 56 -7.00 1.34 5.39
CA ALA A 56 -5.71 1.46 4.71
C ALA A 56 -5.38 2.92 4.43
N ARG A 57 -4.08 3.22 4.41
CA ARG A 57 -3.56 4.55 4.11
C ARG A 57 -3.13 4.61 2.66
N TRP A 58 -3.42 5.74 2.02
CA TRP A 58 -3.09 5.87 0.61
C TRP A 58 -1.64 6.28 0.42
N GLY A 59 -0.85 5.40 -0.19
CA GLY A 59 0.57 5.63 -0.46
C GLY A 59 0.86 6.17 -1.84
N HIS A 60 -0.17 6.52 -2.62
CA HIS A 60 -0.05 6.97 -4.00
C HIS A 60 0.36 5.83 -4.95
N ALA A 61 0.40 6.12 -6.22
CA ALA A 61 0.91 5.29 -7.30
C ALA A 61 1.05 6.13 -8.57
N GLY A 62 0.02 6.20 -9.38
CA GLY A 62 -0.01 6.97 -10.61
C GLY A 62 -1.41 7.04 -11.18
N SER A 63 -1.50 7.16 -12.50
CA SER A 63 -2.77 7.42 -13.20
C SER A 63 -3.67 6.20 -13.32
N ASP A 64 -3.11 4.99 -13.28
CA ASP A 64 -3.87 3.74 -13.41
C ASP A 64 -3.12 2.55 -12.82
N ALA A 65 -3.61 1.34 -13.10
CA ALA A 65 -3.09 0.10 -12.53
C ALA A 65 -1.67 -0.25 -12.95
N THR A 66 -1.13 0.40 -13.97
CA THR A 66 0.19 0.08 -14.52
C THR A 66 1.19 1.24 -14.42
N HIS A 67 0.84 2.32 -13.74
CA HIS A 67 1.67 3.53 -13.67
C HIS A 67 2.01 3.91 -12.24
N MET A 68 3.24 4.41 -12.06
CA MET A 68 3.81 4.83 -10.77
C MET A 68 4.39 6.26 -10.86
N GLU A 69 3.72 7.14 -11.63
CA GLU A 69 4.23 8.49 -11.90
C GLU A 69 4.48 9.30 -10.64
N ASP A 70 3.70 9.06 -9.58
CA ASP A 70 3.85 9.80 -8.32
C ASP A 70 5.21 9.58 -7.65
N PHE A 71 5.93 8.53 -8.05
CA PHE A 71 7.24 8.18 -7.51
C PHE A 71 8.41 8.60 -8.42
N HIS A 72 8.11 9.19 -9.57
CA HIS A 72 9.10 9.47 -10.59
C HIS A 72 9.21 10.98 -10.86
N ASN A 73 10.42 11.41 -11.19
CA ASN A 73 10.67 12.73 -11.75
C ASN A 73 10.23 12.76 -13.22
N PRO A 74 10.09 13.96 -13.83
CA PRO A 74 9.70 14.05 -15.24
C PRO A 74 10.62 13.29 -16.21
N ASP A 75 11.88 13.06 -15.83
CA ASP A 75 12.84 12.30 -16.64
C ASP A 75 12.74 10.77 -16.40
N GLY A 76 11.81 10.33 -15.58
CA GLY A 76 11.60 8.92 -15.27
C GLY A 76 12.43 8.35 -14.13
N THR A 77 13.34 9.15 -13.56
CA THR A 77 14.11 8.70 -12.39
C THR A 77 13.27 8.73 -11.13
N MET A 78 13.67 7.95 -10.13
CA MET A 78 13.03 7.94 -8.82
C MET A 78 13.12 9.33 -8.18
N ARG A 79 12.03 9.81 -7.60
CA ARG A 79 12.03 11.02 -6.79
C ARG A 79 12.94 10.83 -5.57
N SER A 80 13.39 11.95 -4.98
CA SER A 80 14.25 11.90 -3.81
C SER A 80 13.56 11.19 -2.64
N ALA A 81 14.37 10.62 -1.74
CA ALA A 81 13.86 10.01 -0.50
C ALA A 81 13.03 11.02 0.31
N ASP A 82 13.47 12.26 0.38
CA ASP A 82 12.75 13.31 1.11
C ASP A 82 11.38 13.59 0.49
N ASP A 83 11.29 13.62 -0.85
CA ASP A 83 10.02 13.86 -1.54
C ASP A 83 9.04 12.72 -1.32
N ILE A 84 9.50 11.48 -1.43
CA ILE A 84 8.64 10.30 -1.21
C ILE A 84 8.19 10.25 0.25
N ALA A 85 9.10 10.48 1.19
CA ALA A 85 8.77 10.49 2.62
C ALA A 85 7.74 11.59 2.94
N ALA A 86 7.87 12.77 2.34
CA ALA A 86 6.91 13.86 2.52
C ALA A 86 5.52 13.50 1.95
N MET A 87 5.49 12.85 0.78
CA MET A 87 4.26 12.37 0.17
C MET A 87 3.54 11.36 1.09
N TRP A 88 4.27 10.39 1.63
CA TRP A 88 3.71 9.39 2.53
C TRP A 88 3.28 9.99 3.87
N LYS A 89 4.03 10.99 4.35
CA LYS A 89 3.71 11.64 5.62
C LYS A 89 2.33 12.31 5.61
N THR A 90 1.85 12.76 4.45
CA THR A 90 0.50 13.34 4.33
C THR A 90 -0.59 12.35 4.75
N TRP A 91 -0.32 11.05 4.65
CA TRP A 91 -1.22 9.98 5.07
C TRP A 91 -0.74 9.32 6.37
N ASN A 92 0.14 9.97 7.12
CA ASN A 92 0.70 9.45 8.37
C ASN A 92 1.41 8.09 8.20
N ILE A 93 2.05 7.91 7.06
CA ILE A 93 2.90 6.75 6.78
C ILE A 93 4.33 7.15 7.12
N LEU A 94 4.89 6.54 8.17
CA LEU A 94 6.11 7.02 8.80
C LEU A 94 7.14 5.88 8.95
N PRO A 95 8.45 6.20 8.89
CA PRO A 95 9.51 5.17 8.90
C PRO A 95 9.61 4.37 10.21
N GLU A 96 9.15 4.91 11.33
CA GLU A 96 9.18 4.21 12.61
C GLU A 96 8.05 3.19 12.76
N GLN A 97 7.05 3.20 11.88
CA GLN A 97 5.96 2.24 11.91
C GLN A 97 6.37 0.92 11.24
N HIS A 98 5.63 -0.14 11.53
CA HIS A 98 5.62 -1.33 10.69
C HIS A 98 4.76 -1.02 9.47
N VAL A 99 5.34 -1.03 8.28
CA VAL A 99 4.67 -0.58 7.05
C VAL A 99 4.57 -1.76 6.07
N ALA A 100 3.37 -2.09 5.63
CA ALA A 100 3.18 -3.10 4.58
C ALA A 100 2.49 -2.44 3.38
N PHE A 101 3.08 -2.62 2.20
CA PHE A 101 2.56 -2.08 0.94
C PHE A 101 1.75 -3.14 0.21
N TYR A 102 0.66 -2.75 -0.42
CA TYR A 102 -0.10 -3.62 -1.31
C TYR A 102 -0.64 -2.83 -2.50
N CYS A 103 -1.01 -3.55 -3.56
CA CYS A 103 -1.74 -2.99 -4.69
C CYS A 103 -2.81 -3.99 -5.11
N GLY A 104 -3.21 -4.01 -6.38
CA GLY A 104 -4.17 -5.00 -6.87
C GLY A 104 -3.59 -6.40 -6.89
N THR A 105 -2.41 -6.55 -7.47
CA THR A 105 -1.78 -7.85 -7.74
C THR A 105 -0.31 -7.96 -7.35
N GLY A 106 0.33 -6.88 -6.86
CA GLY A 106 1.63 -6.98 -6.21
C GLY A 106 2.80 -6.20 -6.80
N TRP A 107 2.87 -5.93 -8.11
CA TRP A 107 4.11 -5.35 -8.66
C TRP A 107 4.34 -3.89 -8.26
N ARG A 108 3.28 -3.08 -8.20
CA ARG A 108 3.41 -1.68 -7.74
C ARG A 108 3.83 -1.62 -6.28
N ALA A 109 3.27 -2.52 -5.47
CA ALA A 109 3.65 -2.62 -4.06
C ALA A 109 5.11 -3.02 -3.90
N SER A 110 5.61 -3.92 -4.74
CA SER A 110 7.02 -4.32 -4.72
C SER A 110 7.93 -3.15 -5.07
N GLU A 111 7.55 -2.30 -6.02
CA GLU A 111 8.34 -1.11 -6.36
C GLU A 111 8.39 -0.15 -5.16
N ALA A 112 7.25 0.13 -4.51
CA ALA A 112 7.21 0.98 -3.33
C ALA A 112 8.05 0.40 -2.19
N PHE A 113 8.01 -0.91 -2.00
CA PHE A 113 8.85 -1.61 -1.02
C PHE A 113 10.34 -1.36 -1.30
N MET A 114 10.75 -1.50 -2.57
CA MET A 114 12.14 -1.28 -2.96
C MET A 114 12.57 0.17 -2.67
N TYR A 115 11.71 1.14 -2.98
CA TYR A 115 11.99 2.54 -2.68
C TYR A 115 12.15 2.78 -1.17
N ALA A 116 11.24 2.23 -0.37
CA ALA A 116 11.32 2.36 1.09
C ALA A 116 12.64 1.80 1.63
N ARG A 117 13.06 0.63 1.14
CA ARG A 117 14.34 0.03 1.53
C ARG A 117 15.51 0.92 1.11
N ALA A 118 15.48 1.45 -0.11
CA ALA A 118 16.52 2.37 -0.60
C ALA A 118 16.59 3.65 0.23
N MET A 119 15.45 4.08 0.80
CA MET A 119 15.37 5.25 1.67
C MET A 119 15.86 4.96 3.10
N GLY A 120 16.17 3.71 3.42
CA GLY A 120 16.63 3.32 4.75
C GLY A 120 15.52 2.88 5.71
N TRP A 121 14.29 2.74 5.24
CA TRP A 121 13.19 2.24 6.07
C TRP A 121 13.40 0.74 6.32
N GLN A 122 13.44 0.36 7.60
CA GLN A 122 13.84 -1.00 7.98
C GLN A 122 12.67 -1.94 8.22
N ASN A 123 11.53 -1.41 8.67
CA ASN A 123 10.40 -2.24 9.09
C ASN A 123 9.30 -2.24 8.04
N VAL A 124 9.65 -2.70 6.84
CA VAL A 124 8.76 -2.69 5.68
C VAL A 124 8.55 -4.09 5.13
N ALA A 125 7.36 -4.32 4.58
CA ALA A 125 6.95 -5.60 4.00
C ALA A 125 5.97 -5.36 2.85
N VAL A 126 5.59 -6.45 2.17
CA VAL A 126 4.56 -6.44 1.12
C VAL A 126 3.42 -7.36 1.54
N TYR A 127 2.19 -6.88 1.41
CA TYR A 127 1.02 -7.75 1.45
C TYR A 127 0.73 -8.19 0.01
N ASP A 128 1.23 -9.35 -0.34
CA ASP A 128 1.24 -9.85 -1.72
C ASP A 128 -0.16 -10.15 -2.25
N GLY A 129 -1.06 -10.62 -1.40
CA GLY A 129 -2.45 -10.90 -1.81
C GLY A 129 -3.20 -9.68 -2.31
N GLY A 130 -2.95 -8.54 -1.70
CA GLY A 130 -3.46 -7.26 -2.14
C GLY A 130 -4.97 -7.17 -2.21
N TRP A 131 -5.43 -6.21 -3.02
CA TRP A 131 -6.87 -6.01 -3.21
C TRP A 131 -7.56 -7.23 -3.81
N TYR A 132 -6.88 -7.94 -4.71
CA TYR A 132 -7.43 -9.15 -5.33
C TYR A 132 -7.85 -10.18 -4.27
N GLU A 133 -6.96 -10.49 -3.34
CA GLU A 133 -7.28 -11.44 -2.26
C GLU A 133 -8.29 -10.85 -1.27
N TRP A 134 -8.02 -9.63 -0.79
CA TRP A 134 -8.86 -9.00 0.24
C TRP A 134 -10.32 -8.91 -0.21
N SER A 135 -10.55 -8.46 -1.43
CA SER A 135 -11.90 -8.25 -1.95
C SER A 135 -12.64 -9.55 -2.30
N SER A 136 -11.91 -10.67 -2.38
CA SER A 136 -12.52 -11.97 -2.63
C SER A 136 -13.16 -12.57 -1.38
N HIS A 137 -12.91 -12.00 -0.20
CA HIS A 137 -13.47 -12.45 1.07
C HIS A 137 -14.56 -11.48 1.52
N PRO A 138 -15.85 -11.84 1.42
CA PRO A 138 -16.95 -10.89 1.68
C PRO A 138 -16.98 -10.28 3.07
N GLN A 139 -16.40 -10.95 4.07
CA GLN A 139 -16.36 -10.46 5.44
C GLN A 139 -15.31 -9.37 5.66
N ASN A 140 -14.39 -9.17 4.72
CA ASN A 140 -13.33 -8.15 4.86
C ASN A 140 -13.91 -6.77 4.61
N PRO A 141 -13.67 -5.80 5.51
CA PRO A 141 -14.23 -4.45 5.36
C PRO A 141 -13.60 -3.67 4.22
N VAL A 142 -14.44 -2.96 3.47
CA VAL A 142 -14.09 -2.21 2.26
C VAL A 142 -14.62 -0.79 2.40
N SER A 143 -13.86 0.18 1.90
CA SER A 143 -14.27 1.58 1.82
C SER A 143 -14.32 2.03 0.38
N THR A 144 -15.27 2.93 0.08
CA THR A 144 -15.39 3.62 -1.20
C THR A 144 -15.60 5.11 -0.94
N GLY A 145 -15.41 5.93 -1.99
CA GLY A 145 -15.62 7.37 -1.92
C GLY A 145 -14.36 8.13 -1.53
N GLU A 146 -14.38 9.42 -1.79
CA GLU A 146 -13.28 10.30 -1.43
C GLU A 146 -13.14 10.37 0.09
N ARG A 147 -11.90 10.29 0.56
CA ARG A 147 -11.59 10.34 1.99
C ARG A 147 -10.14 10.74 2.20
N GLY A 148 -9.87 11.33 3.36
CA GLY A 148 -8.54 11.78 3.71
C GLY A 148 -7.88 10.89 4.77
N PRO A 149 -6.70 11.31 5.24
CA PRO A 149 -5.90 10.53 6.21
C PRO A 149 -6.64 10.19 7.52
N GLU A 150 -7.58 11.01 7.92
CA GLU A 150 -8.37 10.81 9.15
C GLU A 150 -9.23 9.55 9.08
N SER A 151 -9.55 9.07 7.88
CA SER A 151 -10.36 7.85 7.70
C SER A 151 -9.62 6.58 8.10
N ALA A 152 -8.30 6.66 8.24
CA ALA A 152 -7.44 5.50 8.52
C ALA A 152 -7.01 5.41 9.99
N ARG A 153 -7.75 6.05 10.89
CA ARG A 153 -7.49 5.99 12.32
C ARG A 153 -8.09 4.75 12.99
#